data_cc08221b67a6f8a204fc13a895ef0148
#
_entry.id   cc08221b67a6f8a204fc13a895ef0148
#
_cell.length_a   1.000
_cell.length_b   1.000
_cell.length_c   1.000
_cell.angle_alpha   90.00
_cell.angle_beta   90.00
_cell.angle_gamma   90.00
#
_symmetry.space_group_name_H-M   'P 1'
#
loop_
_entity.id
_entity.type
_entity.pdbx_description
1 polymer ?
#
loop_
_entity_poly.entity_id
_entity_poly.type
_entity_poly.pdbx_seq_one_letter_code
_entity_poly.pdbx_strand_id
1 'polypeptide(L)'
;MRIFIIFLILIFSNQSLTKADDIRDFEIEGISIGDSALKFFTQEQIIKNSRNDHYTNSKYTPVQNDFFDFFKKYDAVDFNFKTNDSKFIIVSLSGVILYDDKDIEKCYVKMKEIISDLDIAFSNLEQTDIGTSVHPSPKNKLKKSTYTYKYYDFSNGDMISVTCYDYSKEHGSQDHLNINLQTKEFGNWLTYEAYE
;
A
#
# COMPACT_ATOMS: atom_id res chain seq x y z
N MET A 1 -49.89 36.08 16.61
CA MET A 1 -48.68 35.36 17.06
C MET A 1 -48.67 34.01 16.34
N ARG A 2 -47.94 33.94 15.21
CA ARG A 2 -47.86 32.72 14.36
C ARG A 2 -46.64 31.94 14.78
N ILE A 3 -46.84 30.76 15.33
CA ILE A 3 -45.81 29.81 15.72
C ILE A 3 -45.34 29.10 14.43
N PHE A 4 -44.11 29.39 14.00
CA PHE A 4 -43.43 28.65 12.93
C PHE A 4 -42.83 27.37 13.55
N ILE A 5 -43.45 26.23 13.30
CA ILE A 5 -42.87 24.92 13.61
C ILE A 5 -41.89 24.59 12.48
N ILE A 6 -40.59 24.72 12.78
CA ILE A 6 -39.52 24.25 11.90
C ILE A 6 -39.43 22.72 12.07
N PHE A 7 -39.92 22.00 11.06
CA PHE A 7 -39.73 20.55 10.94
C PHE A 7 -38.27 20.31 10.51
N LEU A 8 -37.41 19.98 11.49
CA LEU A 8 -36.05 19.54 11.23
C LEU A 8 -36.13 18.11 10.69
N ILE A 9 -36.12 17.97 9.37
CA ILE A 9 -36.01 16.67 8.71
C ILE A 9 -34.55 16.20 8.89
N LEU A 10 -34.32 15.35 9.90
CA LEU A 10 -33.12 14.57 10.02
C LEU A 10 -33.10 13.56 8.87
N ILE A 11 -32.46 13.92 7.77
CA ILE A 11 -32.07 12.97 6.72
C ILE A 11 -30.98 12.10 7.34
N PHE A 12 -31.39 10.99 7.95
CA PHE A 12 -30.46 9.87 8.16
C PHE A 12 -30.12 9.34 6.76
N SER A 13 -29.05 9.86 6.19
CA SER A 13 -28.38 9.18 5.11
C SER A 13 -27.92 7.84 5.69
N ASN A 14 -28.66 6.77 5.37
CA ASN A 14 -28.17 5.42 5.46
C ASN A 14 -26.98 5.34 4.49
N GLN A 15 -25.79 5.71 4.96
CA GLN A 15 -24.57 5.27 4.35
C GLN A 15 -24.54 3.76 4.64
N SER A 16 -25.14 2.99 3.73
CA SER A 16 -24.79 1.58 3.62
C SER A 16 -23.27 1.59 3.53
N LEU A 17 -22.61 0.98 4.51
CA LEU A 17 -21.23 0.56 4.39
C LEU A 17 -21.19 -0.35 3.17
N THR A 18 -20.94 0.22 2.00
CA THR A 18 -20.68 -0.56 0.79
C THR A 18 -19.41 -1.31 1.10
N LYS A 19 -19.51 -2.63 1.24
CA LYS A 19 -18.35 -3.50 1.29
C LYS A 19 -17.54 -3.21 0.03
N ALA A 20 -16.27 -2.91 0.20
CA ALA A 20 -15.39 -2.77 -0.93
C ALA A 20 -15.15 -4.16 -1.53
N ASP A 21 -15.61 -4.37 -2.75
CA ASP A 21 -15.47 -5.65 -3.48
C ASP A 21 -14.32 -5.59 -4.51
N ASP A 22 -13.69 -4.43 -4.65
CA ASP A 22 -12.63 -4.17 -5.62
C ASP A 22 -11.46 -3.44 -4.94
N ILE A 23 -10.23 -3.83 -5.26
CA ILE A 23 -9.02 -3.17 -4.74
C ILE A 23 -8.96 -1.68 -5.12
N ARG A 24 -9.64 -1.29 -6.21
CA ARG A 24 -9.75 0.11 -6.68
C ARG A 24 -10.60 0.99 -5.79
N ASP A 25 -11.39 0.42 -4.89
CA ASP A 25 -12.16 1.16 -3.88
C ASP A 25 -11.29 1.59 -2.70
N PHE A 26 -10.05 1.10 -2.62
CA PHE A 26 -9.10 1.49 -1.59
C PHE A 26 -8.15 2.57 -2.09
N GLU A 27 -7.94 3.60 -1.27
CA GLU A 27 -7.09 4.75 -1.59
C GLU A 27 -5.95 4.91 -0.59
N ILE A 28 -4.76 5.19 -1.10
CA ILE A 28 -3.62 5.69 -0.32
C ILE A 28 -3.40 7.14 -0.74
N GLU A 29 -3.61 8.11 0.16
CA GLU A 29 -3.53 9.56 -0.11
C GLU A 29 -4.39 10.03 -1.30
N GLY A 30 -5.55 9.39 -1.52
CA GLY A 30 -6.45 9.70 -2.62
C GLY A 30 -6.04 9.10 -3.97
N ILE A 31 -5.04 8.21 -3.98
CA ILE A 31 -4.53 7.48 -5.15
C ILE A 31 -5.03 6.04 -5.09
N SER A 32 -5.51 5.50 -6.21
CA SER A 32 -6.00 4.12 -6.32
C SER A 32 -5.29 3.32 -7.43
N ILE A 33 -5.38 2.00 -7.33
CA ILE A 33 -5.04 1.09 -8.42
C ILE A 33 -5.91 1.41 -9.65
N GLY A 34 -5.28 1.50 -10.83
CA GLY A 34 -5.96 1.86 -12.09
C GLY A 34 -6.00 3.36 -12.39
N ASP A 35 -5.64 4.21 -11.44
CA ASP A 35 -5.45 5.63 -11.73
C ASP A 35 -4.25 5.86 -12.65
N SER A 36 -4.33 6.92 -13.44
CA SER A 36 -3.14 7.47 -14.07
C SER A 36 -2.36 8.29 -13.05
N ALA A 37 -1.08 7.99 -12.86
CA ALA A 37 -0.21 8.78 -11.99
C ALA A 37 -0.12 10.26 -12.43
N LEU A 38 -0.42 10.57 -13.69
CA LEU A 38 -0.49 11.94 -14.21
C LEU A 38 -1.62 12.80 -13.60
N LYS A 39 -2.57 12.19 -12.89
CA LYS A 39 -3.57 12.96 -12.13
C LYS A 39 -2.96 13.66 -10.91
N PHE A 40 -1.84 13.13 -10.40
CA PHE A 40 -1.23 13.53 -9.13
C PHE A 40 0.16 14.14 -9.32
N PHE A 41 0.90 13.67 -10.32
CA PHE A 41 2.30 14.02 -10.56
C PHE A 41 2.51 14.45 -12.01
N THR A 42 3.49 15.30 -12.24
CA THR A 42 3.92 15.60 -13.62
C THR A 42 4.71 14.43 -14.21
N GLN A 43 4.70 14.30 -15.51
CA GLN A 43 5.50 13.28 -16.20
C GLN A 43 7.00 13.36 -15.85
N GLU A 44 7.54 14.59 -15.71
CA GLU A 44 8.92 14.81 -15.31
C GLU A 44 9.21 14.25 -13.91
N GLN A 45 8.30 14.47 -12.95
CA GLN A 45 8.41 13.92 -11.60
C GLN A 45 8.40 12.39 -11.63
N ILE A 46 7.48 11.77 -12.38
CA ILE A 46 7.39 10.31 -12.50
C ILE A 46 8.70 9.75 -13.07
N ILE A 47 9.19 10.31 -14.19
CA ILE A 47 10.42 9.83 -14.85
C ILE A 47 11.64 10.00 -13.95
N LYS A 48 11.77 11.15 -13.28
CA LYS A 48 12.88 11.44 -12.37
C LYS A 48 12.99 10.43 -11.24
N ASN A 49 11.84 9.97 -10.71
CA ASN A 49 11.77 9.05 -9.57
C ASN A 49 11.61 7.57 -9.99
N SER A 50 11.61 7.28 -11.29
CA SER A 50 11.59 5.92 -11.82
C SER A 50 12.93 5.22 -11.58
N ARG A 51 12.87 3.96 -11.12
CA ARG A 51 14.03 3.10 -10.85
C ARG A 51 14.09 1.96 -11.87
N ASN A 52 14.60 2.27 -13.06
CA ASN A 52 14.63 1.34 -14.19
C ASN A 52 15.58 0.15 -13.98
N ASP A 53 16.47 0.20 -12.99
CA ASP A 53 17.43 -0.81 -12.60
C ASP A 53 17.01 -1.64 -11.38
N HIS A 54 15.80 -1.43 -10.88
CA HIS A 54 15.32 -2.11 -9.67
C HIS A 54 15.01 -3.60 -9.90
N TYR A 55 14.42 -3.91 -11.04
CA TYR A 55 14.10 -5.28 -11.46
C TYR A 55 15.00 -5.71 -12.62
N THR A 56 15.37 -7.00 -12.66
CA THR A 56 16.09 -7.59 -13.81
C THR A 56 15.20 -7.60 -15.05
N ASN A 57 13.93 -7.99 -14.87
CA ASN A 57 12.92 -7.95 -15.93
C ASN A 57 12.21 -6.59 -15.92
N SER A 58 12.32 -5.85 -17.00
CA SER A 58 11.83 -4.48 -17.14
C SER A 58 10.35 -4.35 -17.56
N LYS A 59 9.50 -5.35 -17.30
CA LYS A 59 8.06 -5.30 -17.65
C LYS A 59 7.33 -4.18 -16.91
N TYR A 60 7.72 -3.90 -15.66
CA TYR A 60 7.18 -2.82 -14.85
C TYR A 60 8.29 -1.91 -14.35
N THR A 61 7.94 -0.64 -14.16
CA THR A 61 8.84 0.40 -13.66
C THR A 61 8.32 0.87 -12.30
N PRO A 62 9.11 0.73 -11.22
CA PRO A 62 8.78 1.31 -9.92
C PRO A 62 9.12 2.80 -9.90
N VAL A 63 8.28 3.56 -9.23
CA VAL A 63 8.51 4.95 -8.86
C VAL A 63 8.61 5.00 -7.35
N GLN A 64 9.80 5.32 -6.86
CA GLN A 64 10.09 5.57 -5.46
C GLN A 64 10.23 7.06 -5.28
N ASN A 65 9.49 7.62 -4.35
CA ASN A 65 9.33 9.05 -4.42
C ASN A 65 9.96 9.81 -3.27
N ASP A 66 10.49 10.98 -3.64
CA ASP A 66 10.97 12.03 -2.75
C ASP A 66 9.91 13.14 -2.60
N PHE A 67 8.60 12.84 -2.76
CA PHE A 67 7.50 13.82 -2.72
C PHE A 67 7.02 14.07 -1.28
N PHE A 68 7.90 14.14 -0.33
CA PHE A 68 7.61 14.20 1.11
C PHE A 68 6.61 15.29 1.51
N ASP A 69 6.56 16.40 0.79
CA ASP A 69 5.67 17.53 1.12
C ASP A 69 4.21 17.31 0.65
N PHE A 70 3.96 16.29 -0.18
CA PHE A 70 2.62 16.04 -0.74
C PHE A 70 1.77 15.16 0.18
N PHE A 71 2.38 14.16 0.81
CA PHE A 71 1.67 13.18 1.62
C PHE A 71 1.50 13.67 3.06
N LYS A 72 0.35 13.31 3.68
CA LYS A 72 -0.04 13.77 5.02
C LYS A 72 0.01 12.66 6.07
N LYS A 73 -0.20 11.42 5.64
CA LYS A 73 -0.32 10.26 6.52
C LYS A 73 0.82 9.28 6.36
N TYR A 74 1.51 9.31 5.23
CA TYR A 74 2.60 8.43 4.88
C TYR A 74 3.87 9.23 4.62
N ASP A 75 5.01 8.67 5.02
CA ASP A 75 6.32 9.28 4.76
C ASP A 75 6.75 9.09 3.30
N ALA A 76 6.24 8.03 2.64
CA ALA A 76 6.39 7.83 1.20
C ALA A 76 5.17 7.10 0.61
N VAL A 77 4.91 7.33 -0.67
CA VAL A 77 3.95 6.57 -1.48
C VAL A 77 4.65 6.12 -2.76
N ASP A 78 4.92 4.83 -2.86
CA ASP A 78 5.58 4.23 -4.01
C ASP A 78 4.55 3.56 -4.91
N PHE A 79 4.80 3.52 -6.21
CA PHE A 79 3.91 2.83 -7.13
C PHE A 79 4.66 2.20 -8.30
N ASN A 80 3.99 1.25 -8.98
CA ASN A 80 4.51 0.63 -10.20
C ASN A 80 3.51 0.83 -11.34
N PHE A 81 4.05 0.98 -12.56
CA PHE A 81 3.28 1.02 -13.80
C PHE A 81 3.97 0.14 -14.86
N LYS A 82 3.24 -0.27 -15.94
CA LYS A 82 3.86 -1.01 -17.05
C LYS A 82 4.88 -0.15 -17.75
N THR A 83 6.10 -0.61 -17.91
CA THR A 83 7.14 0.07 -18.67
C THR A 83 6.61 0.39 -20.08
N ASN A 84 6.85 1.61 -20.57
CA ASN A 84 6.32 2.15 -21.83
C ASN A 84 4.79 2.44 -21.84
N ASP A 85 4.09 2.38 -20.72
CA ASP A 85 2.72 2.90 -20.65
C ASP A 85 2.75 4.44 -20.54
N SER A 86 2.39 5.12 -21.64
CA SER A 86 2.35 6.59 -21.68
C SER A 86 1.26 7.20 -20.79
N LYS A 87 0.32 6.40 -20.29
CA LYS A 87 -0.72 6.83 -19.35
C LYS A 87 -0.30 6.67 -17.89
N PHE A 88 0.81 5.97 -17.63
CA PHE A 88 1.32 5.69 -16.30
C PHE A 88 0.25 5.11 -15.36
N ILE A 89 -0.46 4.08 -15.82
CA ILE A 89 -1.53 3.44 -15.02
C ILE A 89 -0.92 2.66 -13.87
N ILE A 90 -1.34 2.99 -12.66
CA ILE A 90 -0.86 2.38 -11.42
C ILE A 90 -1.38 0.95 -11.30
N VAL A 91 -0.48 -0.02 -11.18
CA VAL A 91 -0.77 -1.45 -11.02
C VAL A 91 -0.37 -2.01 -9.66
N SER A 92 0.48 -1.30 -8.95
CA SER A 92 0.82 -1.53 -7.54
C SER A 92 1.03 -0.18 -6.87
N LEU A 93 0.60 -0.06 -5.62
CA LEU A 93 0.64 1.17 -4.85
C LEU A 93 0.99 0.85 -3.40
N SER A 94 1.96 1.53 -2.82
CA SER A 94 2.40 1.32 -1.43
C SER A 94 2.40 2.62 -0.66
N GLY A 95 1.83 2.60 0.55
CA GLY A 95 2.02 3.65 1.55
C GLY A 95 3.01 3.18 2.61
N VAL A 96 4.04 3.99 2.89
CA VAL A 96 5.13 3.65 3.81
C VAL A 96 5.14 4.61 4.99
N ILE A 97 5.26 4.09 6.21
CA ILE A 97 5.50 4.86 7.43
C ILE A 97 6.82 4.37 8.02
N LEU A 98 7.77 5.29 8.19
CA LEU A 98 9.12 5.00 8.67
C LEU A 98 9.17 5.01 10.20
N TYR A 99 9.97 4.14 10.79
CA TYR A 99 10.22 4.09 12.22
C TYR A 99 11.73 4.09 12.49
N ASP A 100 12.12 4.67 13.62
CA ASP A 100 13.50 4.57 14.08
C ASP A 100 13.77 3.19 14.67
N ASP A 101 15.03 2.73 14.65
CA ASP A 101 15.51 1.40 15.08
C ASP A 101 15.02 0.90 16.47
N LYS A 102 14.41 1.77 17.26
CA LYS A 102 13.90 1.43 18.61
C LYS A 102 12.39 1.46 18.69
N ASP A 103 11.71 1.78 17.61
CA ASP A 103 10.28 2.09 17.60
C ASP A 103 9.44 1.04 16.86
N ILE A 104 9.99 -0.15 16.59
CA ILE A 104 9.27 -1.23 15.89
C ILE A 104 7.94 -1.59 16.56
N GLU A 105 7.84 -1.48 17.86
CA GLU A 105 6.60 -1.70 18.60
C GLU A 105 5.50 -0.71 18.15
N LYS A 106 5.86 0.51 17.77
CA LYS A 106 4.90 1.48 17.22
C LYS A 106 4.38 1.02 15.85
N CYS A 107 5.24 0.39 15.04
CA CYS A 107 4.81 -0.25 13.79
C CYS A 107 3.74 -1.29 14.06
N TYR A 108 3.97 -2.20 15.01
CA TYR A 108 3.00 -3.26 15.34
C TYR A 108 1.68 -2.71 15.89
N VAL A 109 1.72 -1.65 16.68
CA VAL A 109 0.51 -0.96 17.16
C VAL A 109 -0.25 -0.38 15.97
N LYS A 110 0.44 0.35 15.09
CA LYS A 110 -0.18 0.98 13.91
C LYS A 110 -0.71 -0.06 12.92
N MET A 111 0.03 -1.14 12.72
CA MET A 111 -0.41 -2.28 11.91
C MET A 111 -1.74 -2.86 12.41
N LYS A 112 -1.89 -3.05 13.73
CA LYS A 112 -3.13 -3.58 14.33
C LYS A 112 -4.31 -2.64 14.15
N GLU A 113 -4.11 -1.32 14.26
CA GLU A 113 -5.15 -0.33 13.98
C GLU A 113 -5.64 -0.45 12.53
N ILE A 114 -4.72 -0.46 11.57
CA ILE A 114 -5.05 -0.56 10.15
C ILE A 114 -5.73 -1.89 9.83
N ILE A 115 -5.24 -3.00 10.38
CA ILE A 115 -5.84 -4.33 10.23
C ILE A 115 -7.29 -4.31 10.75
N SER A 116 -7.54 -3.68 11.90
CA SER A 116 -8.90 -3.58 12.46
C SER A 116 -9.86 -2.85 11.50
N ASP A 117 -9.41 -1.78 10.86
CA ASP A 117 -10.22 -1.03 9.88
C ASP A 117 -10.43 -1.85 8.60
N LEU A 118 -9.39 -2.54 8.12
CA LEU A 118 -9.47 -3.40 6.94
C LEU A 118 -10.36 -4.63 7.17
N ASP A 119 -10.31 -5.25 8.35
CA ASP A 119 -11.15 -6.40 8.72
C ASP A 119 -12.65 -6.05 8.67
N ILE A 120 -13.00 -4.80 8.98
CA ILE A 120 -14.37 -4.28 8.86
C ILE A 120 -14.72 -4.05 7.39
N ALA A 121 -13.85 -3.33 6.67
CA ALA A 121 -14.09 -2.95 5.26
C ALA A 121 -14.14 -4.17 4.33
N PHE A 122 -13.29 -5.17 4.57
CA PHE A 122 -13.06 -6.34 3.73
C PHE A 122 -13.43 -7.66 4.42
N SER A 123 -14.44 -7.66 5.27
CA SER A 123 -14.87 -8.84 6.06
C SER A 123 -15.30 -10.04 5.21
N ASN A 124 -15.51 -9.88 3.91
CA ASN A 124 -15.89 -10.91 2.94
C ASN A 124 -14.71 -11.49 2.15
N LEU A 125 -13.51 -10.91 2.30
CA LEU A 125 -12.33 -11.40 1.60
C LEU A 125 -11.71 -12.60 2.34
N GLU A 126 -10.97 -13.42 1.59
CA GLU A 126 -10.05 -14.38 2.16
C GLU A 126 -8.89 -13.63 2.84
N GLN A 127 -8.58 -14.02 4.06
CA GLN A 127 -7.61 -13.33 4.90
C GLN A 127 -6.65 -14.35 5.49
N THR A 128 -5.37 -13.99 5.57
CA THR A 128 -4.41 -14.76 6.36
C THR A 128 -4.45 -14.33 7.83
N ASP A 129 -4.04 -15.21 8.72
CA ASP A 129 -3.68 -14.81 10.08
C ASP A 129 -2.40 -13.96 10.05
N ILE A 130 -2.19 -13.15 11.10
CA ILE A 130 -0.94 -12.39 11.25
C ILE A 130 0.21 -13.38 11.41
N GLY A 131 1.17 -13.32 10.49
CA GLY A 131 2.36 -14.17 10.48
C GLY A 131 3.65 -13.36 10.58
N THR A 132 4.71 -13.99 11.08
CA THR A 132 6.06 -13.40 11.09
C THR A 132 7.03 -14.35 10.40
N SER A 133 7.87 -13.81 9.53
CA SER A 133 8.85 -14.56 8.76
C SER A 133 10.20 -13.85 8.75
N VAL A 134 11.25 -14.62 8.50
CA VAL A 134 12.61 -14.07 8.29
C VAL A 134 12.67 -13.37 6.93
N HIS A 135 13.20 -12.15 6.92
CA HIS A 135 13.33 -11.37 5.69
C HIS A 135 14.28 -12.07 4.69
N PRO A 136 13.85 -12.30 3.44
CA PRO A 136 14.60 -13.12 2.47
C PRO A 136 15.83 -12.43 1.87
N SER A 137 16.06 -11.13 2.14
CA SER A 137 17.15 -10.36 1.56
C SER A 137 18.51 -11.03 1.76
N PRO A 138 19.38 -11.07 0.72
CA PRO A 138 20.77 -11.49 0.85
C PRO A 138 21.59 -10.68 1.87
N LYS A 139 21.16 -9.44 2.18
CA LYS A 139 21.75 -8.61 3.25
C LYS A 139 21.47 -9.15 4.65
N ASN A 140 20.41 -9.94 4.83
CA ASN A 140 20.02 -10.54 6.10
C ASN A 140 20.81 -11.84 6.39
N LYS A 141 22.16 -11.77 6.33
CA LYS A 141 23.05 -12.93 6.49
C LYS A 141 22.88 -13.66 7.81
N LEU A 142 22.57 -12.93 8.88
CA LEU A 142 22.37 -13.48 10.23
C LEU A 142 20.91 -13.86 10.51
N LYS A 143 20.01 -13.71 9.53
CA LYS A 143 18.56 -13.98 9.65
C LYS A 143 17.88 -13.24 10.84
N LYS A 144 18.40 -12.07 11.20
CA LYS A 144 17.87 -11.24 12.30
C LYS A 144 16.77 -10.27 11.85
N SER A 145 16.73 -9.90 10.58
CA SER A 145 15.67 -9.07 10.03
C SER A 145 14.44 -9.93 9.78
N THR A 146 13.29 -9.43 10.22
CA THR A 146 12.00 -10.12 10.08
C THR A 146 10.98 -9.20 9.43
N TYR A 147 9.85 -9.77 9.04
CA TYR A 147 8.67 -9.01 8.68
C TYR A 147 7.43 -9.70 9.23
N THR A 148 6.50 -8.90 9.75
CA THR A 148 5.21 -9.34 10.27
C THR A 148 4.14 -8.84 9.32
N TYR A 149 3.24 -9.71 8.86
CA TYR A 149 2.35 -9.43 7.74
C TYR A 149 0.94 -9.96 7.94
N LYS A 150 -0.02 -9.36 7.23
CA LYS A 150 -1.38 -9.88 6.97
C LYS A 150 -1.76 -9.58 5.53
N TYR A 151 -2.45 -10.54 4.87
CA TYR A 151 -2.92 -10.42 3.49
C TYR A 151 -4.44 -10.48 3.43
N TYR A 152 -4.99 -9.79 2.43
CA TYR A 152 -6.40 -9.79 2.04
C TYR A 152 -6.46 -10.10 0.55
N ASP A 153 -7.02 -11.26 0.19
CA ASP A 153 -7.05 -11.75 -1.17
C ASP A 153 -8.43 -11.53 -1.79
N PHE A 154 -8.47 -10.81 -2.89
CA PHE A 154 -9.68 -10.60 -3.68
C PHE A 154 -9.95 -11.80 -4.59
N SER A 155 -11.22 -12.07 -4.91
CA SER A 155 -11.62 -13.20 -5.77
C SER A 155 -11.02 -13.16 -7.17
N ASN A 156 -10.69 -11.96 -7.68
CA ASN A 156 -9.99 -11.75 -8.95
C ASN A 156 -8.47 -12.00 -8.85
N GLY A 157 -7.94 -12.21 -7.63
CA GLY A 157 -6.54 -12.44 -7.32
C GLY A 157 -5.71 -11.16 -7.10
N ASP A 158 -6.34 -9.99 -7.03
CA ASP A 158 -5.70 -8.79 -6.51
C ASP A 158 -5.49 -8.94 -4.99
N MET A 159 -4.57 -8.18 -4.39
CA MET A 159 -4.19 -8.36 -2.99
C MET A 159 -3.91 -7.04 -2.30
N ILE A 160 -4.33 -6.94 -1.03
CA ILE A 160 -3.82 -5.94 -0.09
C ILE A 160 -2.93 -6.65 0.91
N SER A 161 -1.78 -6.04 1.25
CA SER A 161 -0.95 -6.49 2.37
C SER A 161 -0.66 -5.35 3.33
N VAL A 162 -0.58 -5.68 4.63
CA VAL A 162 -0.09 -4.79 5.67
C VAL A 162 1.10 -5.47 6.31
N THR A 163 2.26 -4.83 6.28
CA THR A 163 3.52 -5.46 6.69
C THR A 163 4.35 -4.50 7.52
N CYS A 164 4.82 -4.96 8.70
CA CYS A 164 5.89 -4.31 9.46
C CYS A 164 7.21 -5.01 9.16
N TYR A 165 8.20 -4.25 8.72
CA TYR A 165 9.58 -4.69 8.51
C TYR A 165 10.44 -4.28 9.70
N ASP A 166 11.07 -5.26 10.34
CA ASP A 166 12.00 -5.12 11.46
C ASP A 166 13.40 -5.49 10.95
N TYR A 167 14.21 -4.50 10.66
CA TYR A 167 15.53 -4.70 10.10
C TYR A 167 16.61 -4.69 11.17
N SER A 168 17.48 -5.68 11.13
CA SER A 168 18.70 -5.63 11.94
C SER A 168 19.61 -4.48 11.50
N LYS A 169 20.42 -3.98 12.42
CA LYS A 169 21.41 -2.92 12.11
C LYS A 169 22.35 -3.28 10.98
N GLU A 170 22.71 -4.56 10.89
CA GLU A 170 23.60 -5.09 9.85
C GLU A 170 22.94 -5.07 8.45
N HIS A 171 21.61 -5.06 8.38
CA HIS A 171 20.87 -4.96 7.12
C HIS A 171 21.00 -3.56 6.50
N GLY A 172 21.04 -2.52 7.34
CA GLY A 172 21.22 -1.12 6.91
C GLY A 172 20.00 -0.49 6.26
N SER A 173 18.81 -1.08 6.43
CA SER A 173 17.52 -0.50 6.04
C SER A 173 16.78 -0.01 7.28
N GLN A 174 15.89 0.94 7.12
CA GLN A 174 15.07 1.49 8.19
C GLN A 174 13.80 0.66 8.39
N ASP A 175 13.42 0.47 9.65
CA ASP A 175 12.16 -0.17 10.02
C ASP A 175 10.98 0.62 9.46
N HIS A 176 9.97 -0.08 8.95
CA HIS A 176 8.80 0.59 8.39
C HIS A 176 7.55 -0.28 8.35
N LEU A 177 6.41 0.39 8.35
CA LEU A 177 5.13 -0.19 7.96
C LEU A 177 4.94 0.06 6.47
N ASN A 178 4.49 -0.96 5.77
CA ASN A 178 4.09 -0.89 4.36
C ASN A 178 2.65 -1.41 4.22
N ILE A 179 1.78 -0.59 3.63
CA ILE A 179 0.48 -1.04 3.12
C ILE A 179 0.64 -1.10 1.61
N ASN A 180 0.53 -2.30 1.04
CA ASN A 180 0.69 -2.48 -0.39
C ASN A 180 -0.59 -3.03 -1.02
N LEU A 181 -0.99 -2.40 -2.12
CA LEU A 181 -2.05 -2.84 -3.01
C LEU A 181 -1.41 -3.30 -4.31
N GLN A 182 -1.82 -4.44 -4.83
CA GLN A 182 -1.31 -4.92 -6.10
C GLN A 182 -2.34 -5.70 -6.90
N THR A 183 -2.29 -5.50 -8.22
CA THR A 183 -3.05 -6.33 -9.14
C THR A 183 -2.46 -7.74 -9.20
N LYS A 184 -3.30 -8.73 -9.49
CA LYS A 184 -2.87 -10.12 -9.72
C LYS A 184 -1.75 -10.23 -10.76
N GLU A 185 -1.86 -9.47 -11.85
CA GLU A 185 -0.87 -9.52 -12.93
C GLU A 185 0.51 -9.06 -12.44
N PHE A 186 0.54 -7.95 -11.69
CA PHE A 186 1.77 -7.45 -11.11
C PHE A 186 2.34 -8.40 -10.06
N GLY A 187 1.51 -8.90 -9.14
CA GLY A 187 1.93 -9.83 -8.09
C GLY A 187 2.53 -11.12 -8.64
N ASN A 188 1.90 -11.72 -9.66
CA ASN A 188 2.43 -12.90 -10.32
C ASN A 188 3.78 -12.61 -10.98
N TRP A 189 3.89 -11.51 -11.71
CA TRP A 189 5.15 -11.12 -12.32
C TRP A 189 6.24 -10.86 -11.27
N LEU A 190 5.93 -10.16 -10.20
CA LEU A 190 6.89 -9.86 -9.12
C LEU A 190 7.44 -11.15 -8.49
N THR A 191 6.58 -12.15 -8.32
CA THR A 191 6.93 -13.42 -7.68
C THR A 191 7.76 -14.32 -8.57
N TYR A 192 7.48 -14.37 -9.88
CA TYR A 192 8.03 -15.40 -10.77
C TYR A 192 8.98 -14.89 -11.85
N GLU A 193 8.93 -13.60 -12.20
CA GLU A 193 9.62 -13.08 -13.38
C GLU A 193 10.55 -11.90 -13.10
N ALA A 194 10.27 -11.09 -12.06
CA ALA A 194 10.88 -9.77 -11.86
C ALA A 194 12.42 -9.82 -11.70
N TYR A 195 12.95 -10.90 -11.16
CA TYR A 195 14.37 -11.07 -10.83
C TYR A 195 15.04 -12.22 -11.59
N GLU A 196 14.37 -12.72 -12.63
CA GLU A 196 14.95 -13.71 -13.55
C GLU A 196 15.85 -13.11 -14.63
#